data_b17c6097c00d3e166296694771cb0275
#
_entry.id   b17c6097c00d3e166296694771cb0275
#
_cell.length_a   1.000
_cell.length_b   1.000
_cell.length_c   1.000
_cell.angle_alpha   90.00
_cell.angle_beta   90.00
_cell.angle_gamma   90.00
#
_symmetry.space_group_name_H-M   'P 1'
#
loop_
_entity.id
_entity.type
_entity.pdbx_description
1 polymer ?
#
loop_
_entity_poly.entity_id
_entity_poly.type
_entity_poly.pdbx_seq_one_letter_code
_entity_poly.pdbx_strand_id
1 'polypeptide(L)'
;MLGPDVSWYLGVAAFLFATGAFGVLMRRSPLTILLSLEIMLNACNLALITVARHYGHADGQVFALAVMAVAASEVVVGLGLIVAMSRRRLDLDVDRMTSLRG
;
A
#
# COMPACT_ATOMS: atom_id res chain seq x y z
N MET A 1 23.43 -17.29 -17.81
CA MET A 1 22.61 -16.44 -17.02
C MET A 1 22.95 -16.46 -15.53
N LEU A 2 23.32 -15.36 -15.03
CA LEU A 2 23.83 -15.28 -13.67
C LEU A 2 22.94 -14.37 -12.84
N GLY A 3 22.07 -14.93 -12.07
CA GLY A 3 21.18 -14.20 -11.20
C GLY A 3 19.72 -14.49 -11.49
N PRO A 4 18.82 -13.86 -10.74
CA PRO A 4 17.38 -14.08 -10.89
C PRO A 4 16.90 -13.64 -12.27
N ASP A 5 16.04 -14.43 -12.85
CA ASP A 5 15.43 -14.09 -14.12
C ASP A 5 14.06 -13.44 -13.92
N VAL A 6 13.37 -13.16 -15.04
CA VAL A 6 12.07 -12.53 -15.02
C VAL A 6 11.07 -13.34 -14.18
N SER A 7 11.12 -14.67 -14.31
CA SER A 7 10.21 -15.54 -13.56
C SER A 7 10.38 -15.38 -12.06
N TRP A 8 11.60 -15.24 -11.59
CA TRP A 8 11.87 -15.05 -10.18
C TRP A 8 11.24 -13.75 -9.66
N TYR A 9 11.47 -12.64 -10.37
CA TYR A 9 10.94 -11.34 -9.95
C TYR A 9 9.43 -11.31 -10.02
N LEU A 10 8.85 -11.90 -11.05
CA LEU A 10 7.39 -11.97 -11.14
C LEU A 10 6.81 -12.86 -10.05
N GLY A 11 7.53 -13.91 -9.67
CA GLY A 11 7.11 -14.76 -8.55
C GLY A 11 7.08 -14.00 -7.24
N VAL A 12 8.11 -13.17 -6.99
CA VAL A 12 8.15 -12.32 -5.80
C VAL A 12 7.01 -11.32 -5.84
N ALA A 13 6.76 -10.70 -6.99
CA ALA A 13 5.66 -9.75 -7.14
C ALA A 13 4.31 -10.43 -6.85
N ALA A 14 4.11 -11.63 -7.35
CA ALA A 14 2.88 -12.38 -7.11
C ALA A 14 2.71 -12.69 -5.63
N PHE A 15 3.78 -13.09 -4.97
CA PHE A 15 3.74 -13.37 -3.52
C PHE A 15 3.40 -12.12 -2.72
N LEU A 16 4.01 -11.00 -3.06
CA LEU A 16 3.73 -9.73 -2.38
C LEU A 16 2.29 -9.30 -2.61
N PHE A 17 1.80 -9.42 -3.84
CA PHE A 17 0.43 -9.05 -4.14
C PHE A 17 -0.55 -9.91 -3.35
N ALA A 18 -0.30 -11.21 -3.30
CA ALA A 18 -1.15 -12.14 -2.55
C ALA A 18 -1.14 -11.80 -1.06
N THR A 19 0.03 -11.45 -0.52
CA THR A 19 0.15 -11.06 0.90
C THR A 19 -0.67 -9.79 1.17
N GLY A 20 -0.56 -8.80 0.30
CA GLY A 20 -1.34 -7.58 0.43
C GLY A 20 -2.82 -7.83 0.32
N ALA A 21 -3.24 -8.63 -0.65
CA ALA A 21 -4.65 -8.98 -0.83
C ALA A 21 -5.20 -9.70 0.40
N PHE A 22 -4.43 -10.61 0.97
CA PHE A 22 -4.81 -11.30 2.20
C PHE A 22 -5.03 -10.29 3.33
N GLY A 23 -4.12 -9.32 3.46
CA GLY A 23 -4.25 -8.30 4.49
C GLY A 23 -5.52 -7.46 4.32
N VAL A 24 -5.85 -7.09 3.08
CA VAL A 24 -7.07 -6.31 2.81
C VAL A 24 -8.31 -7.10 3.20
N LEU A 25 -8.34 -8.39 2.86
CA LEU A 25 -9.51 -9.22 3.08
C LEU A 25 -9.70 -9.62 4.53
N MET A 26 -8.60 -9.78 5.27
CA MET A 26 -8.66 -10.37 6.61
C MET A 26 -8.61 -9.35 7.74
N ARG A 27 -8.19 -8.13 7.48
CA ARG A 27 -8.04 -7.11 8.52
C ARG A 27 -9.12 -6.06 8.43
N ARG A 28 -9.48 -5.52 9.61
CA ARG A 28 -10.50 -4.49 9.70
C ARG A 28 -9.91 -3.11 10.01
N SER A 29 -8.69 -3.05 10.51
CA SER A 29 -8.06 -1.79 10.85
C SER A 29 -7.80 -0.97 9.58
N PRO A 30 -8.22 0.30 9.53
CA PRO A 30 -7.94 1.15 8.37
C PRO A 30 -6.45 1.27 8.07
N LEU A 31 -5.61 1.33 9.09
CA LEU A 31 -4.18 1.42 8.90
C LEU A 31 -3.63 0.16 8.23
N THR A 32 -4.05 -1.02 8.70
CA THR A 32 -3.59 -2.28 8.12
C THR A 32 -4.05 -2.43 6.68
N ILE A 33 -5.27 -2.00 6.38
CA ILE A 33 -5.79 -2.02 5.02
C ILE A 33 -4.96 -1.11 4.12
N LEU A 34 -4.64 0.09 4.59
CA LEU A 34 -3.81 1.03 3.84
C LEU A 34 -2.44 0.43 3.54
N LEU A 35 -1.80 -0.15 4.55
CA LEU A 35 -0.49 -0.78 4.38
C LEU A 35 -0.57 -1.96 3.40
N SER A 36 -1.63 -2.74 3.46
CA SER A 36 -1.83 -3.88 2.57
C SER A 36 -2.00 -3.42 1.12
N LEU A 37 -2.74 -2.35 0.89
CA LEU A 37 -2.90 -1.78 -0.44
C LEU A 37 -1.57 -1.28 -0.97
N GLU A 38 -0.73 -0.70 -0.12
CA GLU A 38 0.60 -0.23 -0.52
C GLU A 38 1.49 -1.41 -0.93
N ILE A 39 1.40 -2.53 -0.21
CA ILE A 39 2.14 -3.73 -0.59
C ILE A 39 1.69 -4.21 -1.97
N MET A 40 0.39 -4.18 -2.25
CA MET A 40 -0.15 -4.57 -3.54
C MET A 40 0.36 -3.65 -4.66
N LEU A 41 0.39 -2.35 -4.41
CA LEU A 41 0.91 -1.38 -5.38
C LEU A 41 2.39 -1.62 -5.64
N ASN A 42 3.17 -1.87 -4.60
CA ASN A 42 4.59 -2.17 -4.75
C ASN A 42 4.80 -3.46 -5.56
N ALA A 43 3.95 -4.45 -5.36
CA ALA A 43 4.01 -5.69 -6.13
C ALA A 43 3.75 -5.41 -7.62
N CYS A 44 2.75 -4.60 -7.92
CA CYS A 44 2.45 -4.22 -9.30
C CYS A 44 3.62 -3.45 -9.93
N ASN A 45 4.24 -2.55 -9.17
CA ASN A 45 5.39 -1.80 -9.64
C ASN A 45 6.59 -2.72 -9.92
N LEU A 46 6.83 -3.67 -9.04
CA LEU A 46 7.90 -4.63 -9.25
C LEU A 46 7.68 -5.42 -10.55
N ALA A 47 6.45 -5.85 -10.77
CA ALA A 47 6.10 -6.57 -12.00
C ALA A 47 6.31 -5.68 -13.22
N LEU A 48 5.87 -4.42 -13.14
CA LEU A 48 6.00 -3.48 -14.25
C LEU A 48 7.46 -3.20 -14.59
N ILE A 49 8.28 -2.95 -13.58
CA ILE A 49 9.71 -2.70 -13.76
C ILE A 49 10.39 -3.94 -14.36
N THR A 50 10.03 -5.11 -13.86
CA THR A 50 10.62 -6.37 -14.33
C THR A 50 10.32 -6.57 -15.81
N VAL A 51 9.07 -6.42 -16.21
CA VAL A 51 8.67 -6.60 -17.60
C VAL A 51 9.30 -5.53 -18.49
N ALA A 52 9.30 -4.28 -18.03
CA ALA A 52 9.90 -3.18 -18.80
C ALA A 52 11.40 -3.42 -19.04
N ARG A 53 12.10 -3.88 -18.02
CA ARG A 53 13.53 -4.17 -18.13
C ARG A 53 13.78 -5.34 -19.07
N HIS A 54 12.94 -6.36 -18.99
CA HIS A 54 13.08 -7.53 -19.85
C HIS A 54 12.97 -7.15 -21.34
N TYR A 55 12.04 -6.26 -21.67
CA TYR A 55 11.84 -5.82 -23.06
C TYR A 55 12.67 -4.59 -23.41
N GLY A 56 13.45 -4.05 -22.49
CA GLY A 56 14.32 -2.93 -22.77
C GLY A 56 13.63 -1.59 -22.90
N HIS A 57 12.43 -1.44 -22.34
CA HIS A 57 11.65 -0.20 -22.44
C HIS A 57 11.82 0.67 -21.21
N ALA A 58 12.47 1.83 -21.38
CA ALA A 58 12.63 2.78 -20.29
C ALA A 58 11.30 3.42 -19.87
N ASP A 59 10.34 3.48 -20.79
CA ASP A 59 9.03 4.09 -20.50
C ASP A 59 8.32 3.40 -19.34
N GLY A 60 8.43 2.08 -19.24
CA GLY A 60 7.84 1.34 -18.13
C GLY A 60 8.44 1.71 -16.79
N GLN A 61 9.75 1.99 -16.76
CA GLN A 61 10.42 2.40 -15.54
C GLN A 61 10.01 3.81 -15.13
N VAL A 62 9.86 4.72 -16.11
CA VAL A 62 9.37 6.06 -15.83
C VAL A 62 7.94 6.02 -15.30
N PHE A 63 7.10 5.18 -15.90
CA PHE A 63 5.73 5.01 -15.43
C PHE A 63 5.71 4.47 -14.00
N ALA A 64 6.59 3.52 -13.68
CA ALA A 64 6.68 2.97 -12.33
C ALA A 64 7.05 4.06 -11.31
N LEU A 65 7.98 4.96 -11.67
CA LEU A 65 8.32 6.09 -10.81
C LEU A 65 7.12 6.98 -10.55
N ALA A 66 6.32 7.25 -11.59
CA ALA A 66 5.11 8.05 -11.44
C ALA A 66 4.11 7.38 -10.50
N VAL A 67 3.93 6.07 -10.63
CA VAL A 67 3.04 5.31 -9.75
C VAL A 67 3.55 5.34 -8.31
N MET A 68 4.86 5.24 -8.12
CA MET A 68 5.45 5.32 -6.77
C MET A 68 5.20 6.69 -6.14
N ALA A 69 5.31 7.77 -6.92
CA ALA A 69 5.02 9.11 -6.41
C ALA A 69 3.56 9.26 -6.00
N VAL A 70 2.65 8.73 -6.82
CA VAL A 70 1.22 8.74 -6.49
C VAL A 70 0.95 7.91 -5.25
N ALA A 71 1.55 6.74 -5.15
CA ALA A 71 1.37 5.85 -3.99
C ALA A 71 1.87 6.52 -2.71
N ALA A 72 3.02 7.20 -2.77
CA ALA A 72 3.54 7.91 -1.61
C ALA A 72 2.59 9.04 -1.18
N SER A 73 2.02 9.76 -2.14
CA SER A 73 1.05 10.81 -1.85
C SER A 73 -0.21 10.22 -1.21
N GLU A 74 -0.68 9.08 -1.69
CA GLU A 74 -1.84 8.41 -1.13
C GLU A 74 -1.60 7.98 0.31
N VAL A 75 -0.41 7.48 0.62
CA VAL A 75 -0.05 7.10 1.99
C VAL A 75 -0.13 8.30 2.91
N VAL A 76 0.44 9.43 2.51
CA VAL A 76 0.42 10.64 3.32
C VAL A 76 -1.01 11.10 3.59
N VAL A 77 -1.83 11.16 2.53
CA VAL A 77 -3.24 11.57 2.67
C VAL A 77 -4.00 10.56 3.50
N GLY A 78 -3.81 9.28 3.23
CA GLY A 78 -4.49 8.21 3.95
C GLY A 78 -4.15 8.20 5.43
N LEU A 79 -2.87 8.34 5.76
CA LEU A 79 -2.45 8.43 7.16
C LEU A 79 -3.02 9.66 7.84
N GLY A 80 -3.03 10.79 7.13
CA GLY A 80 -3.61 12.02 7.65
C GLY A 80 -5.08 11.85 7.98
N LEU A 81 -5.83 11.20 7.09
CA LEU A 81 -7.24 10.93 7.32
C LEU A 81 -7.45 9.99 8.49
N ILE A 82 -6.64 8.94 8.59
CA ILE A 82 -6.76 7.97 9.69
C ILE A 82 -6.47 8.66 11.02
N VAL A 83 -5.45 9.51 11.08
CA VAL A 83 -5.12 10.24 12.30
C VAL A 83 -6.24 11.19 12.67
N ALA A 84 -6.79 11.92 11.68
CA ALA A 84 -7.86 12.85 11.93
C ALA A 84 -9.12 12.14 12.46
N MET A 85 -9.45 11.00 11.86
CA MET A 85 -10.59 10.19 12.30
C MET A 85 -10.37 9.65 13.70
N SER A 86 -9.17 9.20 13.99
CA SER A 86 -8.81 8.67 15.31
C SER A 86 -8.93 9.73 16.39
N ARG A 87 -8.45 10.94 16.10
CA ARG A 87 -8.58 12.06 17.05
C ARG A 87 -10.03 12.43 17.30
N ARG A 88 -10.83 12.46 16.25
CA ARG A 88 -12.24 12.77 16.37
C ARG A 88 -12.98 11.73 17.20
N ARG A 89 -12.63 10.45 16.99
CA ARG A 89 -13.21 9.36 17.77
C ARG A 89 -12.87 9.51 19.26
N LEU A 90 -11.62 9.84 19.56
CA LEU A 90 -11.20 10.05 20.95
C LEU A 90 -11.97 11.19 21.59
N ASP A 91 -12.15 12.29 20.87
CA ASP A 91 -12.91 13.43 21.36
C ASP A 91 -14.36 13.04 21.68
N LEU A 92 -14.98 12.28 20.80
CA LEU A 92 -16.34 11.80 21.01
C LEU A 92 -16.42 10.87 22.22
N ASP A 93 -15.43 10.00 22.39
CA ASP A 93 -15.40 9.08 23.53
C ASP A 93 -15.26 9.84 24.84
N VAL A 94 -14.41 10.87 24.88
CA VAL A 94 -14.25 11.71 26.08
C VAL A 94 -15.54 12.43 26.40
N ASP A 95 -16.20 12.97 25.39
CA ASP A 95 -17.49 13.65 25.59
C ASP A 95 -18.54 12.71 26.16
N ARG A 96 -18.58 11.48 25.69
CA ARG A 96 -19.49 10.46 26.20
C ARG A 96 -19.20 10.15 27.65
N MET A 97 -17.94 10.02 28.01
CA MET A 97 -17.56 9.75 29.41
C MET A 97 -17.93 10.90 30.29
N THR A 98 -17.73 12.13 29.85
CA THR A 98 -18.11 13.33 30.61
C THR A 98 -19.62 13.39 30.80
N SER A 99 -20.37 13.07 29.76
CA SER A 99 -21.82 13.05 29.82
C SER A 99 -22.32 12.03 30.84
N LEU A 100 -21.67 10.88 30.93
CA LEU A 100 -22.06 9.86 31.88
C LEU A 100 -21.78 10.25 33.33
N ARG A 101 -20.78 11.06 33.55
CA ARG A 101 -20.44 11.54 34.89
C ARG A 101 -21.33 12.67 35.37
N GLY A 102 -21.81 13.42 34.43
CA GLY A 102 -22.48 14.64 34.73
C GLY A 102 -23.92 14.70 34.74
#